data_2ef439336d7f71d25b92bbe2ad9d0a69
#
_entry.id   2ef439336d7f71d25b92bbe2ad9d0a69
#
_cell.length_a   1.000
_cell.length_b   1.000
_cell.length_c   1.000
_cell.angle_alpha   90.00
_cell.angle_beta   90.00
_cell.angle_gamma   90.00
#
_symmetry.space_group_name_H-M   'P 1'
#
loop_
_entity.id
_entity.type
_entity.pdbx_description
1 polymer ?
#
loop_
_entity_poly.entity_id
_entity_poly.type
_entity_poly.pdbx_seq_one_letter_code
_entity_poly.pdbx_strand_id
1 'polypeptide(L)'
;TWKGFTLTALFTFSYGNDLIYQKDVSDSGMSSLANRSTRVLNHYSETNTSSNLPRSMWGTTYMLSSINVYDASYLKLKTLSLSYNLPESLCKKIRIKSASVYGTATNVFTITSYPGPDPEVSDDPTSVIGGGRDVSTYPTVKSYTFGIRINF
;
A
#
# COMPACT_ATOMS: atom_id res chain seq x y z
N THR A 1 12.77 5.21 -24.84
CA THR A 1 13.95 4.37 -25.17
C THR A 1 15.12 5.25 -25.54
N TRP A 2 16.28 5.00 -24.98
CA TRP A 2 17.51 5.74 -25.27
C TRP A 2 18.70 4.79 -25.30
N LYS A 3 19.46 4.75 -26.40
CA LYS A 3 20.67 3.91 -26.60
C LYS A 3 20.49 2.44 -26.16
N GLY A 4 19.35 1.83 -26.46
CA GLY A 4 19.06 0.44 -26.08
C GLY A 4 18.40 0.28 -24.70
N PHE A 5 18.36 1.32 -23.85
CA PHE A 5 17.62 1.31 -22.60
C PHE A 5 16.15 1.67 -22.81
N THR A 6 15.28 0.97 -22.14
CA THR A 6 13.84 1.31 -22.05
C THR A 6 13.45 1.35 -20.57
N LEU A 7 12.92 2.48 -20.13
CA LEU A 7 12.38 2.68 -18.81
C LEU A 7 10.85 2.76 -18.93
N THR A 8 10.14 1.98 -18.12
CA THR A 8 8.68 2.01 -18.00
C THR A 8 8.32 2.23 -16.53
N ALA A 9 7.46 3.20 -16.27
CA ALA A 9 6.94 3.45 -14.93
C ALA A 9 5.42 3.55 -14.98
N LEU A 10 4.74 2.84 -14.08
CA LEU A 10 3.29 2.88 -13.90
C LEU A 10 2.97 3.53 -12.55
N PHE A 11 2.35 4.69 -12.60
CA PHE A 11 1.80 5.37 -11.45
C PHE A 11 0.30 5.18 -11.39
N THR A 12 -0.22 5.00 -10.18
CA THR A 12 -1.64 5.08 -9.89
C THR A 12 -1.84 6.10 -8.77
N PHE A 13 -2.95 6.81 -8.82
CA PHE A 13 -3.29 7.77 -7.79
C PHE A 13 -4.80 7.82 -7.58
N SER A 14 -5.21 8.22 -6.40
CA SER A 14 -6.57 8.62 -6.06
C SER A 14 -6.49 9.85 -5.16
N TYR A 15 -7.46 10.73 -5.30
CA TYR A 15 -7.53 11.96 -4.52
C TYR A 15 -8.95 12.24 -4.04
N GLY A 16 -9.08 12.61 -2.76
CA GLY A 16 -10.36 12.95 -2.15
C GLY A 16 -11.24 11.75 -1.84
N ASN A 17 -10.65 10.56 -1.72
CA ASN A 17 -11.37 9.37 -1.26
C ASN A 17 -11.08 9.12 0.23
N ASP A 18 -12.12 8.73 0.95
CA ASP A 18 -12.03 8.34 2.35
C ASP A 18 -12.15 6.82 2.50
N LEU A 19 -11.45 6.27 3.50
CA LEU A 19 -11.55 4.87 3.91
C LEU A 19 -11.94 4.76 5.38
N ILE A 20 -12.81 3.82 5.65
CA ILE A 20 -13.11 3.38 7.01
C ILE A 20 -12.06 2.34 7.41
N TYR A 21 -11.18 2.70 8.35
CA TYR A 21 -10.19 1.78 8.90
C TYR A 21 -10.80 0.98 10.07
N GLN A 22 -11.49 -0.10 9.75
CA GLN A 22 -12.22 -0.91 10.74
C GLN A 22 -11.29 -1.59 11.73
N LYS A 23 -10.08 -1.96 11.31
CA LYS A 23 -9.08 -2.53 12.21
C LYS A 23 -8.72 -1.60 13.36
N ASP A 24 -8.74 -0.28 13.15
CA ASP A 24 -8.49 0.71 14.19
C ASP A 24 -9.51 0.61 15.34
N VAL A 25 -10.74 0.20 15.07
CA VAL A 25 -11.76 -0.05 16.10
C VAL A 25 -11.30 -1.12 17.08
N SER A 26 -10.75 -2.22 16.56
CA SER A 26 -10.23 -3.30 17.41
C SER A 26 -8.91 -2.94 18.07
N ASP A 27 -8.02 -2.26 17.35
CA ASP A 27 -6.67 -1.93 17.83
C ASP A 27 -6.67 -0.78 18.84
N SER A 28 -7.66 0.12 18.76
CA SER A 28 -7.86 1.24 19.68
C SER A 28 -8.91 0.99 20.76
N GLY A 29 -9.67 -0.11 20.66
CA GLY A 29 -10.64 -0.49 21.68
C GLY A 29 -9.97 -0.92 22.98
N MET A 30 -10.33 -0.30 24.09
CA MET A 30 -9.72 -0.54 25.42
C MET A 30 -10.64 -1.37 26.33
N SER A 31 -11.42 -2.28 25.72
CA SER A 31 -12.45 -3.06 26.40
C SER A 31 -11.98 -4.45 26.88
N SER A 32 -10.76 -4.86 26.58
CA SER A 32 -10.23 -6.18 26.91
C SER A 32 -8.70 -6.17 27.08
N LEU A 33 -8.14 -7.24 27.64
CA LEU A 33 -6.69 -7.44 27.87
C LEU A 33 -5.95 -7.93 26.62
N ALA A 34 -6.27 -7.44 25.43
CA ALA A 34 -5.50 -7.76 24.23
C ALA A 34 -4.44 -6.70 23.96
N ASN A 35 -3.43 -7.06 23.16
CA ASN A 35 -2.47 -6.08 22.66
C ASN A 35 -3.17 -5.01 21.84
N ARG A 36 -2.78 -3.76 22.04
CA ARG A 36 -3.39 -2.59 21.45
C ARG A 36 -2.37 -1.75 20.69
N SER A 37 -2.86 -0.89 19.82
CA SER A 37 -2.03 0.15 19.20
C SER A 37 -1.48 1.10 20.26
N THR A 38 -0.27 1.61 20.06
CA THR A 38 0.33 2.66 20.91
C THR A 38 -0.50 3.94 20.94
N ARG A 39 -1.38 4.15 19.97
CA ARG A 39 -2.33 5.27 19.92
C ARG A 39 -3.20 5.34 21.17
N VAL A 40 -3.55 4.19 21.78
CA VAL A 40 -4.38 4.15 23.00
C VAL A 40 -3.73 4.82 24.21
N LEU A 41 -2.42 4.99 24.21
CA LEU A 41 -1.72 5.71 25.28
C LEU A 41 -2.17 7.18 25.36
N ASN A 42 -2.71 7.71 24.26
CA ASN A 42 -3.27 9.07 24.19
C ASN A 42 -4.80 9.07 24.39
N HIS A 43 -5.38 8.15 25.16
CA HIS A 43 -6.81 8.14 25.45
C HIS A 43 -7.23 9.30 26.36
N TYR A 44 -8.53 9.60 26.36
CA TYR A 44 -9.12 10.61 27.25
C TYR A 44 -8.94 10.21 28.73
N SER A 45 -8.42 11.12 29.54
CA SER A 45 -8.29 10.98 30.98
C SER A 45 -8.43 12.37 31.64
N GLU A 46 -8.47 12.40 32.97
CA GLU A 46 -8.51 13.70 33.71
C GLU A 46 -7.28 14.56 33.43
N THR A 47 -6.15 13.93 33.14
CA THR A 47 -4.89 14.60 32.79
C THR A 47 -4.70 14.83 31.30
N ASN A 48 -5.55 14.23 30.43
CA ASN A 48 -5.51 14.36 28.98
C ASN A 48 -6.93 14.55 28.41
N THR A 49 -7.48 15.73 28.63
CA THR A 49 -8.85 16.07 28.21
C THR A 49 -8.97 16.45 26.72
N SER A 50 -7.86 16.65 26.01
CA SER A 50 -7.82 17.00 24.59
C SER A 50 -7.80 15.82 23.65
N SER A 51 -7.80 14.59 24.15
CA SER A 51 -7.77 13.39 23.33
C SER A 51 -9.08 13.19 22.57
N ASN A 52 -8.96 12.78 21.29
CA ASN A 52 -10.09 12.33 20.47
C ASN A 52 -10.49 10.87 20.74
N LEU A 53 -9.66 10.11 21.47
CA LEU A 53 -9.98 8.75 21.84
C LEU A 53 -10.83 8.71 23.12
N PRO A 54 -11.82 7.83 23.19
CA PRO A 54 -12.68 7.72 24.37
C PRO A 54 -11.88 7.28 25.61
N ARG A 55 -12.50 7.43 26.78
CA ARG A 55 -11.99 6.92 28.03
C ARG A 55 -11.83 5.40 27.98
N SER A 56 -10.77 4.88 28.59
CA SER A 56 -10.60 3.43 28.79
C SER A 56 -11.67 2.91 29.74
N MET A 57 -12.47 1.93 29.28
CA MET A 57 -13.52 1.30 30.07
C MET A 57 -13.58 -0.19 29.80
N TRP A 58 -13.51 -1.01 30.83
CA TRP A 58 -13.63 -2.45 30.72
C TRP A 58 -15.03 -2.86 30.26
N GLY A 59 -15.11 -3.83 29.34
CA GLY A 59 -16.40 -4.37 28.87
C GLY A 59 -17.19 -3.45 27.95
N THR A 60 -16.68 -2.28 27.59
CA THR A 60 -17.35 -1.35 26.68
C THR A 60 -17.10 -1.76 25.23
N THR A 61 -18.13 -1.79 24.40
CA THR A 61 -17.96 -1.98 22.97
C THR A 61 -17.51 -0.66 22.34
N TYR A 62 -16.34 -0.68 21.72
CA TYR A 62 -15.87 0.42 20.88
C TYR A 62 -16.59 0.35 19.54
N MET A 63 -17.33 1.39 19.18
CA MET A 63 -18.14 1.41 17.97
C MET A 63 -17.42 2.14 16.84
N LEU A 64 -17.64 1.69 15.62
CA LEU A 64 -17.22 2.39 14.42
C LEU A 64 -17.84 3.79 14.38
N SER A 65 -17.04 4.80 14.18
CA SER A 65 -17.45 6.21 14.15
C SER A 65 -16.59 7.02 13.17
N SER A 66 -16.89 8.30 13.02
CA SER A 66 -16.13 9.20 12.15
C SER A 66 -14.63 9.30 12.49
N ILE A 67 -14.23 8.98 13.71
CA ILE A 67 -12.83 8.93 14.12
C ILE A 67 -12.02 7.82 13.40
N ASN A 68 -12.72 6.84 12.82
CA ASN A 68 -12.12 5.73 12.07
C ASN A 68 -12.19 5.96 10.55
N VAL A 69 -12.63 7.13 10.12
CA VAL A 69 -12.62 7.56 8.72
C VAL A 69 -11.35 8.37 8.47
N TYR A 70 -10.58 7.96 7.48
CA TYR A 70 -9.29 8.57 7.14
C TYR A 70 -9.26 8.94 5.66
N ASP A 71 -8.61 10.06 5.36
CA ASP A 71 -8.24 10.40 3.99
C ASP A 71 -7.30 9.32 3.45
N ALA A 72 -7.75 8.66 2.39
CA ALA A 72 -7.03 7.61 1.70
C ALA A 72 -6.49 8.07 0.33
N SER A 73 -6.32 9.37 0.15
CA SER A 73 -5.62 9.92 -1.01
C SER A 73 -4.22 9.35 -1.09
N TYR A 74 -3.80 8.95 -2.29
CA TYR A 74 -2.48 8.35 -2.48
C TYR A 74 -1.89 8.62 -3.87
N LEU A 75 -0.57 8.52 -3.94
CA LEU A 75 0.21 8.35 -5.16
C LEU A 75 1.10 7.11 -5.00
N LYS A 76 0.98 6.16 -5.91
CA LYS A 76 1.68 4.87 -5.86
C LYS A 76 2.47 4.61 -7.14
N LEU A 77 3.73 4.27 -7.01
CA LEU A 77 4.52 3.70 -8.11
C LEU A 77 4.35 2.18 -8.11
N LYS A 78 3.39 1.70 -8.91
CA LYS A 78 3.05 0.27 -8.99
C LYS A 78 4.12 -0.56 -9.66
N THR A 79 4.67 -0.06 -10.75
CA THR A 79 5.66 -0.83 -11.51
C THR A 79 6.73 0.12 -12.03
N LEU A 80 7.98 -0.28 -11.83
CA LEU A 80 9.14 0.33 -12.44
C LEU A 80 9.94 -0.76 -13.14
N SER A 81 10.11 -0.66 -14.46
CA SER A 81 10.84 -1.63 -15.25
C SER A 81 11.93 -0.93 -16.06
N LEU A 82 13.13 -1.45 -15.95
CA LEU A 82 14.28 -1.04 -16.76
C LEU A 82 14.72 -2.24 -17.58
N SER A 83 14.81 -2.08 -18.89
CA SER A 83 15.37 -3.09 -19.79
C SER A 83 16.47 -2.51 -20.66
N TYR A 84 17.44 -3.35 -20.99
CA TYR A 84 18.52 -3.02 -21.90
C TYR A 84 18.61 -4.06 -23.00
N ASN A 85 18.45 -3.61 -24.24
CA ASN A 85 18.64 -4.44 -25.44
C ASN A 85 20.11 -4.43 -25.83
N LEU A 86 20.71 -5.59 -25.94
CA LEU A 86 22.09 -5.75 -26.35
C LEU A 86 22.26 -5.28 -27.81
N PRO A 87 23.39 -4.61 -28.15
CA PRO A 87 23.69 -4.22 -29.52
C PRO A 87 23.78 -5.44 -30.46
N GLU A 88 23.29 -5.31 -31.67
CA GLU A 88 23.34 -6.37 -32.68
C GLU A 88 24.73 -6.93 -32.93
N SER A 89 25.77 -6.06 -32.83
CA SER A 89 27.16 -6.48 -33.01
C SER A 89 27.60 -7.52 -31.98
N LEU A 90 27.12 -7.43 -30.75
CA LEU A 90 27.37 -8.43 -29.71
C LEU A 90 26.55 -9.70 -29.95
N CYS A 91 25.28 -9.55 -30.31
CA CYS A 91 24.39 -10.68 -30.57
C CYS A 91 24.91 -11.54 -31.74
N LYS A 92 25.38 -10.91 -32.82
CA LYS A 92 25.97 -11.61 -33.98
C LYS A 92 27.24 -12.40 -33.61
N LYS A 93 28.09 -11.90 -32.70
CA LYS A 93 29.29 -12.63 -32.26
C LYS A 93 28.96 -13.93 -31.55
N ILE A 94 27.87 -14.01 -30.83
CA ILE A 94 27.41 -15.18 -30.07
C ILE A 94 26.31 -15.97 -30.81
N ARG A 95 26.08 -15.67 -32.09
CA ARG A 95 25.12 -16.35 -32.99
C ARG A 95 23.69 -16.38 -32.49
N ILE A 96 23.21 -15.29 -31.88
CA ILE A 96 21.82 -15.08 -31.49
C ILE A 96 21.22 -13.89 -32.25
N LYS A 97 19.90 -13.88 -32.44
CA LYS A 97 19.22 -12.77 -33.12
C LYS A 97 19.14 -11.52 -32.23
N SER A 98 18.74 -11.69 -31.00
CA SER A 98 18.67 -10.57 -30.04
C SER A 98 18.75 -11.08 -28.60
N ALA A 99 19.22 -10.22 -27.71
CA ALA A 99 19.16 -10.46 -26.27
C ALA A 99 18.82 -9.15 -25.55
N SER A 100 18.11 -9.28 -24.46
CA SER A 100 17.82 -8.18 -23.54
C SER A 100 17.90 -8.64 -22.09
N VAL A 101 18.35 -7.74 -21.23
CA VAL A 101 18.34 -7.90 -19.77
C VAL A 101 17.29 -6.96 -19.22
N TYR A 102 16.51 -7.38 -18.26
CA TYR A 102 15.51 -6.53 -17.62
C TYR A 102 15.47 -6.72 -16.12
N GLY A 103 15.11 -5.63 -15.43
CA GLY A 103 14.76 -5.63 -14.02
C GLY A 103 13.43 -4.93 -13.83
N THR A 104 12.55 -5.51 -13.04
CA THR A 104 11.22 -4.96 -12.72
C THR A 104 11.04 -4.95 -11.22
N ALA A 105 10.63 -3.79 -10.68
CA ALA A 105 10.21 -3.63 -9.30
C ALA A 105 8.71 -3.35 -9.27
N THR A 106 7.97 -4.02 -8.38
CA THR A 106 6.54 -3.76 -8.17
C THR A 106 6.28 -3.23 -6.77
N ASN A 107 5.24 -2.39 -6.63
CA ASN A 107 4.87 -1.73 -5.38
C ASN A 107 6.04 -0.97 -4.75
N VAL A 108 6.74 -0.16 -5.55
CA VAL A 108 8.02 0.46 -5.19
C VAL A 108 7.86 1.41 -4.01
N PHE A 109 6.88 2.31 -4.09
CA PHE A 109 6.51 3.20 -2.99
C PHE A 109 5.04 3.64 -3.08
N THR A 110 4.50 4.03 -1.94
CA THR A 110 3.20 4.69 -1.80
C THR A 110 3.38 5.93 -0.95
N ILE A 111 2.86 7.05 -1.42
CA ILE A 111 2.76 8.31 -0.67
C ILE A 111 1.31 8.49 -0.30
N THR A 112 1.00 8.52 1.00
CA THR A 112 -0.36 8.65 1.53
C THR A 112 -0.32 9.15 2.97
N SER A 113 -1.40 9.77 3.43
CA SER A 113 -1.67 10.09 4.85
C SER A 113 -2.42 8.99 5.58
N TYR A 114 -2.89 7.98 4.85
CA TYR A 114 -3.65 6.87 5.40
C TYR A 114 -2.80 6.04 6.39
N PRO A 115 -3.29 5.78 7.63
CA PRO A 115 -2.52 5.08 8.66
C PRO A 115 -2.48 3.56 8.49
N GLY A 116 -3.34 3.00 7.63
CA GLY A 116 -3.39 1.57 7.35
C GLY A 116 -2.28 1.12 6.39
N PRO A 117 -2.19 -0.18 6.12
CA PRO A 117 -1.09 -0.77 5.35
C PRO A 117 -1.11 -0.40 3.86
N ASP A 118 -2.27 -0.19 3.27
CA ASP A 118 -2.41 0.17 1.85
C ASP A 118 -3.72 0.95 1.62
N PRO A 119 -3.68 2.19 1.11
CA PRO A 119 -4.88 2.99 0.85
C PRO A 119 -5.71 2.51 -0.35
N GLU A 120 -5.19 1.59 -1.17
CA GLU A 120 -5.87 1.03 -2.34
C GLU A 120 -6.75 -0.18 -2.00
N VAL A 121 -6.82 -0.58 -0.72
CA VAL A 121 -7.61 -1.73 -0.29
C VAL A 121 -9.10 -1.42 -0.23
N SER A 122 -9.90 -2.44 -0.51
CA SER A 122 -11.34 -2.47 -0.30
C SER A 122 -11.73 -3.87 0.15
N ASP A 123 -12.57 -3.97 1.15
CA ASP A 123 -13.13 -5.24 1.64
C ASP A 123 -13.92 -5.96 0.54
N ASP A 124 -14.65 -5.19 -0.25
CA ASP A 124 -15.38 -5.68 -1.41
C ASP A 124 -15.11 -4.79 -2.64
N PRO A 125 -14.08 -5.10 -3.45
CA PRO A 125 -13.75 -4.33 -4.64
C PRO A 125 -14.82 -4.43 -5.75
N THR A 126 -15.78 -5.36 -5.62
CA THR A 126 -16.86 -5.56 -6.60
C THR A 126 -18.13 -4.80 -6.23
N SER A 127 -18.25 -4.35 -4.99
CA SER A 127 -19.41 -3.63 -4.48
C SER A 127 -19.22 -2.12 -4.62
N VAL A 128 -20.16 -1.47 -5.28
CA VAL A 128 -20.22 0.00 -5.38
C VAL A 128 -20.59 0.64 -4.02
N ILE A 129 -21.29 -0.11 -3.17
CA ILE A 129 -21.79 0.37 -1.86
C ILE A 129 -20.91 -0.11 -0.71
N GLY A 130 -20.31 -1.30 -0.82
CA GLY A 130 -19.43 -1.89 0.20
C GLY A 130 -17.95 -1.49 0.07
N GLY A 131 -17.59 -0.70 -0.93
CA GLY A 131 -16.25 -0.17 -1.09
C GLY A 131 -15.88 0.84 0.02
N GLY A 132 -14.59 1.07 0.19
CA GLY A 132 -14.12 2.09 1.15
C GLY A 132 -13.98 1.60 2.59
N ARG A 133 -13.84 0.28 2.82
CA ARG A 133 -13.54 -0.30 4.14
C ARG A 133 -12.26 -1.12 4.09
N ASP A 134 -11.41 -0.92 5.09
CA ASP A 134 -10.24 -1.75 5.38
C ASP A 134 -10.50 -2.57 6.67
N VAL A 135 -10.72 -3.87 6.49
CA VAL A 135 -10.98 -4.85 7.57
C VAL A 135 -9.74 -5.68 7.94
N SER A 136 -8.55 -5.20 7.75
CA SER A 136 -7.27 -5.90 7.92
C SER A 136 -6.80 -6.63 6.67
N THR A 137 -6.91 -5.99 5.54
CA THR A 137 -6.40 -6.52 4.28
C THR A 137 -4.86 -6.69 4.36
N TYR A 138 -4.37 -7.79 3.81
CA TYR A 138 -2.93 -8.04 3.79
C TYR A 138 -2.24 -6.99 2.91
N PRO A 139 -1.16 -6.36 3.40
CA PRO A 139 -0.46 -5.31 2.65
C PRO A 139 0.15 -5.85 1.36
N THR A 140 0.14 -5.04 0.32
CA THR A 140 0.80 -5.37 -0.95
C THR A 140 2.31 -5.48 -0.74
N VAL A 141 2.89 -6.61 -1.18
CA VAL A 141 4.33 -6.85 -1.05
C VAL A 141 5.11 -6.16 -2.16
N LYS A 142 6.32 -5.72 -1.84
CA LYS A 142 7.29 -5.28 -2.84
C LYS A 142 7.96 -6.50 -3.46
N SER A 143 8.08 -6.53 -4.78
CA SER A 143 8.82 -7.59 -5.45
C SER A 143 9.82 -7.03 -6.45
N TYR A 144 10.91 -7.78 -6.65
CA TYR A 144 11.97 -7.45 -7.60
C TYR A 144 12.21 -8.67 -8.47
N THR A 145 12.10 -8.48 -9.76
CA THR A 145 12.30 -9.54 -10.76
C THR A 145 13.41 -9.14 -11.70
N PHE A 146 14.35 -10.03 -11.92
CA PHE A 146 15.42 -9.84 -12.91
C PHE A 146 15.36 -10.98 -13.89
N GLY A 147 15.60 -10.69 -15.16
CA GLY A 147 15.56 -11.72 -16.19
C GLY A 147 16.36 -11.33 -17.42
N ILE A 148 16.60 -12.38 -18.22
CA ILE A 148 17.26 -12.27 -19.53
C ILE A 148 16.32 -12.89 -20.55
N ARG A 149 16.13 -12.21 -21.67
CA ARG A 149 15.38 -12.72 -22.82
C ARG A 149 16.35 -12.90 -23.97
N ILE A 150 16.38 -14.09 -24.56
CA ILE A 150 17.24 -14.44 -25.68
C ILE A 150 16.37 -14.99 -26.81
N ASN A 151 16.60 -14.49 -28.03
CA ASN A 151 15.96 -14.99 -29.25
C ASN A 151 17.06 -15.57 -30.16
N PHE A 152 16.85 -16.79 -30.61
CA PHE A 152 17.74 -17.51 -31.52
C PHE A 152 17.30 -17.38 -32.98
#